data_ac0e9eebecb22e700a89fa6f220f8a8f
#
_entry.id   ac0e9eebecb22e700a89fa6f220f8a8f
#
_cell.length_a   1.000
_cell.length_b   1.000
_cell.length_c   1.000
_cell.angle_alpha   90.00
_cell.angle_beta   90.00
_cell.angle_gamma   90.00
#
_symmetry.space_group_name_H-M   'P 1'
#
loop_
_entity.id
_entity.type
_entity.pdbx_description
1 polymer ?
#
loop_
_entity_poly.entity_id
_entity_poly.type
_entity_poly.pdbx_seq_one_letter_code
_entity_poly.pdbx_strand_id
1 'polypeptide(L)'
;MDGFFTFVKNYTHTHKKPVRSERWKVHHKQKKMSLNVIKKVIDLGDGRTIEIETGKLAKQADGSVVIKMGDTMLLATVVSSREAKEGVDFLPLSVDYQEKYAATGRIPGGFLRREARLSDYEVLISRLVDRALRPLFPSDYHADTQVMISLISADKDIMPDCLAGLAASAALAVSDIPFNGPIS
;
A
#
# COMPACT_ATOMS: atom_id res chain seq x y z
N MET A 1 -0.99 -15.03 13.05
CA MET A 1 -0.45 -14.68 11.72
C MET A 1 -1.16 -15.38 10.57
N ASP A 2 -1.69 -16.57 10.77
CA ASP A 2 -2.38 -17.34 9.72
C ASP A 2 -3.61 -16.65 9.08
N GLY A 3 -4.29 -15.78 9.83
CA GLY A 3 -5.48 -15.07 9.35
C GLY A 3 -5.23 -14.07 8.22
N PHE A 4 -4.08 -13.39 8.24
CA PHE A 4 -3.68 -12.44 7.20
C PHE A 4 -3.28 -13.18 5.91
N PHE A 5 -2.48 -14.23 6.04
CA PHE A 5 -2.06 -15.06 4.90
C PHE A 5 -3.27 -15.72 4.21
N THR A 6 -4.26 -16.17 4.99
CA THR A 6 -5.49 -16.76 4.46
C THR A 6 -6.35 -15.71 3.73
N PHE A 7 -6.43 -14.49 4.27
CA PHE A 7 -7.14 -13.38 3.64
C PHE A 7 -6.53 -13.03 2.28
N VAL A 8 -5.22 -12.86 2.23
CA VAL A 8 -4.50 -12.54 0.99
C VAL A 8 -4.60 -13.67 -0.02
N LYS A 9 -4.42 -14.94 0.39
CA LYS A 9 -4.58 -16.11 -0.49
C LYS A 9 -5.98 -16.23 -1.08
N ASN A 10 -7.02 -16.03 -0.27
CA ASN A 10 -8.41 -16.12 -0.76
C ASN A 10 -8.77 -14.98 -1.72
N TYR A 11 -8.20 -13.78 -1.52
CA TYR A 11 -8.39 -12.66 -2.44
C TYR A 11 -7.69 -12.90 -3.78
N THR A 12 -6.50 -13.50 -3.77
CA THR A 12 -5.73 -13.81 -4.99
C THR A 12 -6.26 -15.03 -5.74
N HIS A 13 -6.92 -16.01 -5.04
CA HIS A 13 -7.47 -17.20 -5.68
C HIS A 13 -8.77 -16.96 -6.46
N THR A 14 -9.56 -15.94 -6.09
CA THR A 14 -10.78 -15.58 -6.84
C THR A 14 -10.49 -14.80 -8.13
N HIS A 15 -9.28 -14.25 -8.26
CA HIS A 15 -8.81 -13.61 -9.48
C HIS A 15 -7.60 -14.37 -10.00
N LYS A 16 -7.83 -15.41 -10.83
CA LYS A 16 -6.75 -16.11 -11.57
C LYS A 16 -5.93 -15.06 -12.31
N LYS A 17 -4.68 -14.83 -11.88
CA LYS A 17 -3.72 -13.97 -12.58
C LYS A 17 -3.46 -14.56 -13.96
N PRO A 18 -3.74 -13.87 -15.07
CA PRO A 18 -3.35 -14.35 -16.38
C PRO A 18 -1.83 -14.33 -16.51
N VAL A 19 -1.26 -15.46 -16.92
CA VAL A 19 0.17 -15.56 -17.27
C VAL A 19 0.45 -14.61 -18.42
N ARG A 20 1.41 -13.70 -18.23
CA ARG A 20 1.73 -12.57 -19.10
C ARG A 20 2.55 -13.02 -20.32
N SER A 21 1.90 -13.54 -21.35
CA SER A 21 2.52 -13.71 -22.68
C SER A 21 1.68 -13.24 -23.85
N GLU A 22 0.45 -12.74 -23.64
CA GLU A 22 -0.36 -12.23 -24.76
C GLU A 22 -0.99 -10.86 -24.43
N ARG A 23 -0.54 -9.86 -25.18
CA ARG A 23 -1.13 -8.57 -25.51
C ARG A 23 -2.33 -8.13 -24.67
N TRP A 24 -2.09 -7.34 -23.64
CA TRP A 24 -3.08 -6.71 -22.79
C TRP A 24 -4.00 -5.76 -23.58
N LYS A 25 -5.11 -6.28 -24.10
CA LYS A 25 -6.25 -5.42 -24.46
C LYS A 25 -7.14 -5.31 -23.22
N VAL A 26 -6.92 -4.28 -22.43
CA VAL A 26 -7.81 -3.95 -21.31
C VAL A 26 -9.10 -3.40 -21.89
N HIS A 27 -10.14 -4.21 -21.91
CA HIS A 27 -11.50 -3.72 -22.14
C HIS A 27 -11.93 -2.95 -20.89
N HIS A 28 -11.99 -1.64 -21.01
CA HIS A 28 -12.65 -0.78 -20.02
C HIS A 28 -14.15 -1.12 -19.99
N LYS A 29 -14.51 -2.19 -19.30
CA LYS A 29 -15.86 -2.31 -18.75
C LYS A 29 -15.91 -1.33 -17.58
N GLN A 30 -16.63 -0.21 -17.75
CA GLN A 30 -17.05 0.63 -16.63
C GLN A 30 -17.86 -0.24 -15.67
N LYS A 31 -17.17 -0.80 -14.67
CA LYS A 31 -17.79 -1.59 -13.61
C LYS A 31 -18.60 -0.60 -12.79
N LYS A 32 -19.94 -0.75 -12.80
CA LYS A 32 -20.84 -0.04 -11.90
C LYS A 32 -20.22 -0.08 -10.50
N MET A 33 -19.93 1.09 -9.93
CA MET A 33 -19.21 1.26 -8.66
C MET A 33 -20.12 0.82 -7.50
N SER A 34 -20.24 -0.49 -7.29
CA SER A 34 -20.71 -1.01 -6.01
C SER A 34 -19.57 -0.85 -5.00
N LEU A 35 -19.88 -0.29 -3.84
CA LEU A 35 -18.97 -0.21 -2.70
C LEU A 35 -18.78 -1.62 -2.12
N ASN A 36 -17.92 -2.41 -2.73
CA ASN A 36 -17.50 -3.68 -2.14
C ASN A 36 -16.36 -3.39 -1.14
N VAL A 37 -16.76 -2.90 0.03
CA VAL A 37 -15.83 -2.71 1.14
C VAL A 37 -15.60 -4.05 1.80
N ILE A 38 -14.35 -4.50 1.83
CA ILE A 38 -13.95 -5.71 2.53
C ILE A 38 -13.12 -5.29 3.74
N LYS A 39 -13.55 -5.72 4.91
CA LYS A 39 -12.88 -5.44 6.19
C LYS A 39 -12.49 -6.74 6.86
N LYS A 40 -11.25 -6.82 7.34
CA LYS A 40 -10.74 -7.92 8.14
C LYS A 40 -10.11 -7.38 9.41
N VAL A 41 -10.39 -8.05 10.52
CA VAL A 41 -9.80 -7.74 11.84
C VAL A 41 -8.89 -8.90 12.22
N ILE A 42 -7.69 -8.59 12.65
CA ILE A 42 -6.67 -9.52 13.13
C ILE A 42 -6.42 -9.22 14.59
N ASP A 43 -6.60 -10.20 15.44
CA ASP A 43 -6.23 -10.12 16.86
C ASP A 43 -4.77 -10.52 17.02
N LEU A 44 -3.97 -9.69 17.71
CA LEU A 44 -2.57 -9.96 18.00
C LEU A 44 -2.37 -10.84 19.24
N GLY A 45 -3.44 -11.15 19.98
CA GLY A 45 -3.40 -11.99 21.17
C GLY A 45 -2.99 -11.26 22.46
N ASP A 46 -2.70 -9.97 22.37
CA ASP A 46 -2.33 -9.10 23.50
C ASP A 46 -3.39 -8.03 23.80
N GLY A 47 -4.59 -8.20 23.23
CA GLY A 47 -5.71 -7.25 23.34
C GLY A 47 -5.68 -6.12 22.28
N ARG A 48 -4.64 -6.08 21.43
CA ARG A 48 -4.56 -5.15 20.30
C ARG A 48 -5.09 -5.82 19.04
N THR A 49 -5.76 -5.05 18.20
CA THR A 49 -6.31 -5.53 16.93
C THR A 49 -5.83 -4.67 15.78
N ILE A 50 -5.53 -5.30 14.65
CA ILE A 50 -5.25 -4.62 13.38
C ILE A 50 -6.48 -4.81 12.47
N GLU A 51 -7.04 -3.71 12.01
CA GLU A 51 -8.10 -3.71 11.02
C GLU A 51 -7.53 -3.39 9.65
N ILE A 52 -7.85 -4.21 8.66
CA ILE A 52 -7.48 -4.00 7.26
C ILE A 52 -8.74 -3.83 6.45
N GLU A 53 -8.87 -2.69 5.77
CA GLU A 53 -10.03 -2.34 4.96
C GLU A 53 -9.60 -2.01 3.52
N THR A 54 -10.30 -2.55 2.53
CA THR A 54 -10.07 -2.25 1.11
C THR A 54 -11.38 -1.94 0.38
N GLY A 55 -11.28 -1.24 -0.76
CA GLY A 55 -12.42 -0.94 -1.63
C GLY A 55 -13.22 0.31 -1.27
N LYS A 56 -12.88 1.04 -0.20
CA LYS A 56 -13.56 2.27 0.24
C LYS A 56 -12.91 3.53 -0.29
N LEU A 57 -11.61 3.67 -0.10
CA LEU A 57 -10.83 4.84 -0.48
C LEU A 57 -9.96 4.55 -1.70
N ALA A 58 -9.50 5.62 -2.37
CA ALA A 58 -8.54 5.57 -3.48
C ALA A 58 -8.89 4.55 -4.59
N LYS A 59 -10.14 4.54 -5.05
CA LYS A 59 -10.67 3.56 -6.03
C LYS A 59 -10.03 3.62 -7.42
N GLN A 60 -9.26 4.66 -7.72
CA GLN A 60 -8.55 4.80 -8.99
C GLN A 60 -7.15 4.18 -8.95
N ALA A 61 -6.65 3.85 -7.75
CA ALA A 61 -5.40 3.13 -7.61
C ALA A 61 -5.58 1.64 -7.98
N ASP A 62 -4.51 1.00 -8.43
CA ASP A 62 -4.50 -0.43 -8.73
C ASP A 62 -4.70 -1.28 -7.47
N GLY A 63 -4.16 -0.80 -6.34
CA GLY A 63 -4.43 -1.35 -5.02
C GLY A 63 -4.55 -0.26 -3.97
N SER A 64 -5.49 -0.39 -3.05
CA SER A 64 -5.65 0.55 -1.93
C SER A 64 -6.11 -0.18 -0.67
N VAL A 65 -5.46 0.13 0.44
CA VAL A 65 -5.77 -0.46 1.75
C VAL A 65 -5.68 0.60 2.83
N VAL A 66 -6.62 0.56 3.75
CA VAL A 66 -6.56 1.30 5.01
C VAL A 66 -6.21 0.31 6.11
N ILE A 67 -5.15 0.60 6.86
CA ILE A 67 -4.81 -0.14 8.07
C ILE A 67 -5.09 0.74 9.27
N LYS A 68 -5.75 0.14 10.26
CA LYS A 68 -6.07 0.79 11.52
C LYS A 68 -5.61 -0.07 12.68
N MET A 69 -4.94 0.54 13.66
CA MET A 69 -4.58 -0.05 14.95
C MET A 69 -4.78 1.02 16.03
N GLY A 70 -5.68 0.77 16.97
CA GLY A 70 -6.12 1.83 17.89
C GLY A 70 -6.71 3.01 17.10
N ASP A 71 -6.22 4.22 17.36
CA ASP A 71 -6.59 5.43 16.62
C ASP A 71 -5.58 5.80 15.52
N THR A 72 -4.50 5.02 15.36
CA THR A 72 -3.56 5.18 14.24
C THR A 72 -4.15 4.56 12.97
N MET A 73 -4.20 5.36 11.90
CA MET A 73 -4.73 4.96 10.59
C MET A 73 -3.78 5.36 9.47
N LEU A 74 -3.44 4.39 8.62
CA LEU A 74 -2.63 4.56 7.42
C LEU A 74 -3.45 4.21 6.18
N LEU A 75 -3.35 5.04 5.14
CA LEU A 75 -3.80 4.72 3.79
C LEU A 75 -2.59 4.37 2.93
N ALA A 76 -2.52 3.16 2.43
CA ALA A 76 -1.56 2.75 1.43
C ALA A 76 -2.23 2.60 0.07
N THR A 77 -1.62 3.16 -0.95
CA THR A 77 -2.07 3.06 -2.34
C THR A 77 -0.92 2.63 -3.23
N VAL A 78 -1.22 1.85 -4.23
CA VAL A 78 -0.25 1.38 -5.23
C VAL A 78 -0.80 1.63 -6.61
N VAL A 79 0.05 2.19 -7.46
CA VAL A 79 -0.23 2.42 -8.87
C VAL A 79 0.96 1.95 -9.68
N SER A 80 0.71 1.25 -10.78
CA SER A 80 1.75 0.82 -11.71
C SER A 80 1.41 1.24 -13.14
N SER A 81 2.42 1.62 -13.91
CA SER A 81 2.27 1.85 -15.33
C SER A 81 1.88 0.54 -16.04
N ARG A 82 1.10 0.65 -17.11
CA ARG A 82 0.65 -0.52 -17.88
C ARG A 82 1.75 -1.17 -18.69
N GLU A 83 2.72 -0.39 -19.09
CA GLU A 83 3.84 -0.81 -19.92
C GLU A 83 5.16 -0.35 -19.31
N ALA A 84 6.18 -1.19 -19.43
CA ALA A 84 7.53 -0.80 -19.11
C ALA A 84 8.05 0.21 -20.14
N LYS A 85 8.83 1.20 -19.70
CA LYS A 85 9.50 2.12 -20.61
C LYS A 85 10.59 1.37 -21.37
N GLU A 86 10.74 1.66 -22.68
CA GLU A 86 11.80 1.08 -23.49
C GLU A 86 13.19 1.43 -22.93
N GLY A 87 14.08 0.45 -22.90
CA GLY A 87 15.47 0.63 -22.46
C GLY A 87 15.68 0.64 -20.94
N VAL A 88 14.66 0.28 -20.15
CA VAL A 88 14.78 0.13 -18.69
C VAL A 88 14.97 -1.36 -18.36
N ASP A 89 16.08 -1.69 -17.72
CA ASP A 89 16.49 -3.04 -17.31
C ASP A 89 16.38 -3.27 -15.79
N PHE A 90 15.80 -2.32 -15.06
CA PHE A 90 15.60 -2.40 -13.60
C PHE A 90 14.14 -2.10 -13.24
N LEU A 91 13.73 -2.42 -12.02
CA LEU A 91 12.42 -2.06 -11.46
C LEU A 91 12.41 -0.59 -10.98
N PRO A 92 11.72 0.33 -11.68
CA PRO A 92 11.51 1.69 -11.17
C PRO A 92 10.42 1.67 -10.11
N LEU A 93 10.81 1.36 -8.86
CA LEU A 93 9.93 1.39 -7.70
C LEU A 93 10.20 2.66 -6.90
N SER A 94 9.16 3.45 -6.67
CA SER A 94 9.17 4.56 -5.73
C SER A 94 8.23 4.27 -4.57
N VAL A 95 8.73 4.48 -3.35
CA VAL A 95 7.95 4.34 -2.12
C VAL A 95 8.02 5.65 -1.37
N ASP A 96 6.84 6.22 -1.10
CA ASP A 96 6.70 7.47 -0.38
C ASP A 96 5.87 7.22 0.90
N TYR A 97 6.47 7.53 2.04
CA TYR A 97 5.80 7.57 3.33
C TYR A 97 5.66 9.01 3.77
N GLN A 98 4.45 9.43 4.13
CA GLN A 98 4.17 10.81 4.50
C GLN A 98 3.30 10.90 5.75
N GLU A 99 3.78 11.68 6.72
CA GLU A 99 3.04 12.08 7.90
C GLU A 99 2.53 13.51 7.75
N LYS A 100 1.21 13.69 7.83
CA LYS A 100 0.60 15.02 7.74
C LYS A 100 0.35 15.57 9.14
N TYR A 101 0.64 16.85 9.35
CA TYR A 101 0.31 17.53 10.61
C TYR A 101 -1.16 17.39 11.00
N ALA A 102 -2.04 17.38 10.01
CA ALA A 102 -3.48 17.18 10.20
C ALA A 102 -3.83 15.84 10.87
N ALA A 103 -3.02 14.78 10.70
CA ALA A 103 -3.23 13.47 11.33
C ALA A 103 -3.13 13.52 12.86
N THR A 104 -2.39 14.49 13.39
CA THR A 104 -2.26 14.75 14.83
C THR A 104 -3.11 15.93 15.31
N GLY A 105 -4.02 16.46 14.46
CA GLY A 105 -4.82 17.64 14.75
C GLY A 105 -4.03 18.94 14.82
N ARG A 106 -2.82 18.98 14.26
CA ARG A 106 -1.94 20.17 14.27
C ARG A 106 -1.96 20.86 12.92
N ILE A 107 -1.72 22.18 12.95
CA ILE A 107 -1.52 23.01 11.76
C ILE A 107 -0.03 23.30 11.66
N PRO A 108 0.58 23.21 10.46
CA PRO A 108 1.96 23.59 10.26
C PRO A 108 2.19 25.04 10.73
N GLY A 109 3.10 25.24 11.68
CA GLY A 109 3.41 26.55 12.22
C GLY A 109 4.66 27.16 11.57
N GLY A 110 4.58 28.44 11.16
CA GLY A 110 5.71 29.22 10.67
C GLY A 110 6.02 29.05 9.18
N PHE A 111 6.72 30.07 8.64
CA PHE A 111 7.03 30.20 7.21
C PHE A 111 7.90 29.06 6.66
N LEU A 112 8.76 28.48 7.48
CA LEU A 112 9.71 27.43 7.09
C LEU A 112 9.17 26.01 7.25
N ARG A 113 8.02 25.80 7.92
CA ARG A 113 7.43 24.50 8.14
C ARG A 113 6.34 24.23 7.12
N ARG A 114 6.71 23.70 5.97
CA ARG A 114 5.80 23.30 4.90
C ARG A 114 5.75 21.78 4.80
N GLU A 115 4.57 21.21 4.60
CA GLU A 115 4.36 19.75 4.42
C GLU A 115 4.88 19.22 3.07
N ALA A 116 5.30 20.10 2.16
CA ALA A 116 5.75 19.71 0.82
C ALA A 116 7.11 18.99 0.78
N ARG A 117 7.91 19.08 1.85
CA ARG A 117 9.21 18.42 1.95
C ARG A 117 9.13 17.33 3.00
N LEU A 118 9.46 16.11 2.59
CA LEU A 118 9.59 14.99 3.51
C LEU A 118 10.69 15.24 4.52
N SER A 119 10.47 14.88 5.76
CA SER A 119 11.48 14.87 6.82
C SER A 119 12.47 13.73 6.59
N ASP A 120 13.66 13.83 7.20
CA ASP A 120 14.67 12.76 7.13
C ASP A 120 14.12 11.42 7.68
N TYR A 121 13.24 11.50 8.67
CA TYR A 121 12.55 10.34 9.23
C TYR A 121 11.61 9.68 8.22
N GLU A 122 10.76 10.45 7.54
CA GLU A 122 9.85 9.94 6.50
C GLU A 122 10.63 9.31 5.34
N VAL A 123 11.75 9.92 4.95
CA VAL A 123 12.65 9.35 3.94
C VAL A 123 13.25 8.02 4.40
N LEU A 124 13.64 7.91 5.68
CA LEU A 124 14.20 6.68 6.22
C LEU A 124 13.16 5.54 6.18
N ILE A 125 11.92 5.80 6.62
CA ILE A 125 10.85 4.81 6.57
C ILE A 125 10.52 4.42 5.14
N SER A 126 10.43 5.37 4.21
CA SER A 126 10.23 5.09 2.79
C SER A 126 11.29 4.12 2.24
N ARG A 127 12.56 4.33 2.59
CA ARG A 127 13.67 3.47 2.17
C ARG A 127 13.64 2.08 2.81
N LEU A 128 13.23 1.98 4.08
CA LEU A 128 13.06 0.69 4.76
C LEU A 128 11.97 -0.14 4.07
N VAL A 129 10.83 0.48 3.78
CA VAL A 129 9.72 -0.17 3.09
C VAL A 129 10.12 -0.57 1.66
N ASP A 130 10.78 0.32 0.88
CA ASP A 130 11.28 -0.01 -0.46
C ASP A 130 12.22 -1.23 -0.43
N ARG A 131 13.16 -1.25 0.52
CA ARG A 131 14.13 -2.34 0.65
C ARG A 131 13.46 -3.67 1.00
N ALA A 132 12.38 -3.65 1.78
CA ALA A 132 11.63 -4.84 2.13
C ALA A 132 10.77 -5.36 0.96
N LEU A 133 10.17 -4.45 0.17
CA LEU A 133 9.27 -4.81 -0.93
C LEU A 133 10.01 -5.21 -2.22
N ARG A 134 11.08 -4.54 -2.55
CA ARG A 134 11.79 -4.66 -3.84
C ARG A 134 12.19 -6.10 -4.18
N PRO A 135 12.73 -6.93 -3.25
CA PRO A 135 13.13 -8.30 -3.56
C PRO A 135 11.97 -9.24 -3.89
N LEU A 136 10.72 -8.83 -3.59
CA LEU A 136 9.53 -9.66 -3.78
C LEU A 136 8.86 -9.44 -5.15
N PHE A 137 9.36 -8.50 -5.94
CA PHE A 137 8.94 -8.36 -7.33
C PHE A 137 9.71 -9.34 -8.22
N PRO A 138 9.07 -9.87 -9.27
CA PRO A 138 9.75 -10.68 -10.27
C PRO A 138 10.88 -9.90 -10.97
N SER A 139 11.97 -10.57 -11.31
CA SER A 139 13.14 -9.95 -11.95
C SER A 139 12.87 -9.39 -13.35
N ASP A 140 11.81 -9.86 -13.99
CA ASP A 140 11.36 -9.44 -15.33
C ASP A 140 10.29 -8.33 -15.28
N TYR A 141 9.98 -7.81 -14.08
CA TYR A 141 9.01 -6.75 -13.92
C TYR A 141 9.67 -5.37 -13.91
N HIS A 142 9.47 -4.59 -14.99
CA HIS A 142 10.11 -3.28 -15.22
C HIS A 142 9.11 -2.13 -15.38
N ALA A 143 7.85 -2.33 -14.97
CA ALA A 143 6.85 -1.28 -15.00
C ALA A 143 7.06 -0.28 -13.85
N ASP A 144 6.91 1.02 -14.16
CA ASP A 144 7.04 2.10 -13.18
C ASP A 144 5.95 1.94 -12.12
N THR A 145 6.36 1.72 -10.88
CA THR A 145 5.46 1.40 -9.77
C THR A 145 5.66 2.38 -8.63
N GLN A 146 4.58 3.00 -8.20
CA GLN A 146 4.57 3.92 -7.07
C GLN A 146 3.71 3.38 -5.92
N VAL A 147 4.30 3.33 -4.74
CA VAL A 147 3.63 3.01 -3.47
C VAL A 147 3.60 4.25 -2.62
N MET A 148 2.40 4.72 -2.28
CA MET A 148 2.22 5.88 -1.43
C MET A 148 1.54 5.48 -0.13
N ILE A 149 2.16 5.81 1.00
CA ILE A 149 1.66 5.52 2.34
C ILE A 149 1.43 6.86 3.03
N SER A 150 0.20 7.14 3.41
CA SER A 150 -0.19 8.40 4.04
C SER A 150 -0.79 8.15 5.42
N LEU A 151 -0.28 8.84 6.43
CA LEU A 151 -0.86 8.86 7.76
C LEU A 151 -2.14 9.70 7.74
N ILE A 152 -3.27 9.10 8.12
CA ILE A 152 -4.59 9.77 8.20
C ILE A 152 -4.87 10.23 9.63
N SER A 153 -4.57 9.37 10.60
CA SER A 153 -4.76 9.62 12.02
C SER A 153 -3.62 9.00 12.81
N ALA A 154 -3.19 9.64 13.88
CA ALA A 154 -2.11 9.16 14.73
C ALA A 154 -2.57 9.06 16.18
N ASP A 155 -2.23 7.95 16.81
CA ASP A 155 -2.29 7.74 18.25
C ASP A 155 -0.92 8.01 18.86
N LYS A 156 -0.88 8.41 20.14
CA LYS A 156 0.37 8.65 20.88
C LYS A 156 1.10 7.36 21.23
N ASP A 157 0.35 6.28 21.42
CA ASP A 157 0.87 5.00 21.92
C ASP A 157 1.25 4.03 20.80
N ILE A 158 0.84 4.33 19.55
CA ILE A 158 1.08 3.46 18.39
C ILE A 158 1.83 4.23 17.32
N MET A 159 3.10 3.87 17.13
CA MET A 159 3.94 4.47 16.10
C MET A 159 3.46 4.03 14.71
N PRO A 160 3.17 4.98 13.80
CA PRO A 160 2.61 4.66 12.49
C PRO A 160 3.60 3.94 11.56
N ASP A 161 4.90 4.12 11.76
CA ASP A 161 5.96 3.50 10.97
C ASP A 161 5.97 1.97 11.06
N CYS A 162 5.63 1.40 12.22
CA CYS A 162 5.54 -0.05 12.39
C CYS A 162 4.45 -0.70 11.51
N LEU A 163 3.43 0.07 11.11
CA LEU A 163 2.35 -0.39 10.24
C LEU A 163 2.62 -0.10 8.75
N ALA A 164 3.63 0.72 8.43
CA ALA A 164 3.87 1.19 7.06
C ALA A 164 4.22 0.03 6.10
N GLY A 165 5.09 -0.88 6.52
CA GLY A 165 5.45 -2.06 5.73
C GLY A 165 4.26 -2.98 5.47
N LEU A 166 3.48 -3.25 6.51
CA LEU A 166 2.26 -4.05 6.40
C LEU A 166 1.23 -3.39 5.48
N ALA A 167 1.06 -2.06 5.56
CA ALA A 167 0.13 -1.31 4.73
C ALA A 167 0.51 -1.38 3.25
N ALA A 168 1.79 -1.16 2.92
CA ALA A 168 2.30 -1.24 1.57
C ALA A 168 2.17 -2.67 0.99
N SER A 169 2.54 -3.67 1.78
CA SER A 169 2.42 -5.08 1.42
C SER A 169 0.98 -5.49 1.16
N ALA A 170 0.05 -5.07 2.02
CA ALA A 170 -1.37 -5.33 1.84
C ALA A 170 -1.94 -4.64 0.59
N ALA A 171 -1.53 -3.39 0.29
CA ALA A 171 -1.95 -2.68 -0.91
C ALA A 171 -1.47 -3.39 -2.20
N LEU A 172 -0.21 -3.88 -2.21
CA LEU A 172 0.32 -4.69 -3.31
C LEU A 172 -0.42 -6.02 -3.45
N ALA A 173 -0.73 -6.68 -2.33
CA ALA A 173 -1.40 -7.97 -2.34
C ALA A 173 -2.85 -7.92 -2.89
N VAL A 174 -3.56 -6.79 -2.72
CA VAL A 174 -4.91 -6.60 -3.28
C VAL A 174 -4.89 -6.04 -4.70
N SER A 175 -3.74 -5.66 -5.23
CA SER A 175 -3.56 -5.19 -6.61
C SER A 175 -3.35 -6.35 -7.59
N ASP A 176 -3.43 -6.04 -8.89
CA ASP A 176 -3.10 -6.98 -9.98
C ASP A 176 -1.58 -7.00 -10.29
N ILE A 177 -0.76 -6.26 -9.54
CA ILE A 177 0.69 -6.17 -9.73
C ILE A 177 1.34 -7.49 -9.29
N PRO A 178 2.26 -8.07 -10.07
CA PRO A 178 2.94 -9.30 -9.69
C PRO A 178 3.83 -9.06 -8.47
N PHE A 179 3.51 -9.73 -7.37
CA PHE A 179 4.17 -9.55 -6.09
C PHE A 179 4.22 -10.89 -5.33
N ASN A 180 5.41 -11.32 -4.91
CA ASN A 180 5.64 -12.60 -4.23
C ASN A 180 5.56 -12.50 -2.70
N GLY A 181 4.97 -11.41 -2.16
CA GLY A 181 4.68 -11.23 -0.75
C GLY A 181 3.37 -11.87 -0.33
N PRO A 182 2.89 -11.64 0.87
CA PRO A 182 3.10 -10.44 1.70
C PRO A 182 4.31 -10.49 2.62
N ILE A 183 4.68 -9.31 3.12
CA ILE A 183 5.58 -9.13 4.25
C ILE A 183 4.79 -8.72 5.50
N SER A 184 5.29 -9.09 6.67
CA SER A 184 4.72 -8.73 7.98
C SER A 184 5.82 -8.27 8.93
#